data_e370f16b0a435bbde602ff0352ca52c6
#
_entry.id   e370f16b0a435bbde602ff0352ca52c6
#
_cell.length_a   1.000
_cell.length_b   1.000
_cell.length_c   1.000
_cell.angle_alpha   90.00
_cell.angle_beta   90.00
_cell.angle_gamma   90.00
#
_symmetry.space_group_name_H-M   'P 1'
#
loop_
_entity.id
_entity.type
_entity.pdbx_description
1 polymer ?
#
loop_
_entity_poly.entity_id
_entity_poly.type
_entity_poly.pdbx_seq_one_letter_code
_entity_poly.pdbx_strand_id
1 'polypeptide(L)'
;FFFEDEKRYGDRRGFEIASLLAGDDQEGIFQNCTVWDILAGKTIAVKNLRNGEIFYISCDKLVVAAGAIPLLPVFANDDLPGVYTAAVVQKMMNRELTLLGKHVLTVGAGNIGYLTSYQLRQAGANVKAIIEALPAEGGFPVQADRVRRLGIPILTGKILLEAVPSPDGKRVSGAVIADADNFQPVPGTEKLLTGIDLINICAGLAPDNKLLRKGREIFGVDCYG
;
A
#
# COMPACT_ATOMS: atom_id res chain seq x y z
N PHE A 1 -1.13 -3.02 16.41
CA PHE A 1 -2.48 -3.51 16.70
C PHE A 1 -3.08 -2.60 17.74
N PHE A 2 -4.26 -2.06 17.47
CA PHE A 2 -4.95 -1.11 18.34
C PHE A 2 -6.18 -1.79 18.93
N PHE A 3 -5.97 -2.85 19.70
CA PHE A 3 -7.03 -3.52 20.40
C PHE A 3 -7.01 -3.08 21.87
N GLU A 4 -8.16 -2.72 22.40
CA GLU A 4 -8.32 -2.35 23.80
C GLU A 4 -7.99 -3.51 24.75
N ASP A 5 -8.11 -4.74 24.26
CA ASP A 5 -7.82 -5.96 25.00
C ASP A 5 -6.85 -6.87 24.22
N GLU A 6 -5.54 -6.66 24.40
CA GLU A 6 -4.50 -7.49 23.79
C GLU A 6 -4.62 -8.98 24.18
N LYS A 7 -5.07 -9.28 25.39
CA LYS A 7 -5.26 -10.66 25.84
C LYS A 7 -6.38 -11.35 25.05
N ARG A 8 -7.35 -10.57 24.58
CA ARG A 8 -8.48 -11.08 23.83
C ARG A 8 -8.16 -11.27 22.34
N TYR A 9 -7.36 -10.39 21.76
CA TYR A 9 -7.17 -10.31 20.31
C TYR A 9 -5.70 -10.37 19.86
N GLY A 10 -4.74 -10.20 20.76
CA GLY A 10 -3.32 -10.05 20.43
C GLY A 10 -2.73 -11.21 19.63
N ASP A 11 -3.18 -12.44 19.91
CA ASP A 11 -2.70 -13.65 19.26
C ASP A 11 -3.52 -14.06 18.01
N ARG A 12 -4.58 -13.31 17.67
CA ARG A 12 -5.50 -13.68 16.61
C ARG A 12 -5.15 -13.03 15.30
N ARG A 13 -5.29 -13.78 14.22
CA ARG A 13 -5.14 -13.25 12.86
C ARG A 13 -6.32 -12.34 12.51
N GLY A 14 -6.10 -11.37 11.61
CA GLY A 14 -7.12 -10.38 11.23
C GLY A 14 -8.43 -10.98 10.74
N PHE A 15 -8.40 -12.12 10.03
CA PHE A 15 -9.62 -12.80 9.58
C PHE A 15 -10.42 -13.44 10.73
N GLU A 16 -9.75 -13.94 11.77
CA GLU A 16 -10.42 -14.48 12.96
C GLU A 16 -11.12 -13.36 13.74
N ILE A 17 -10.46 -12.20 13.85
CA ILE A 17 -11.04 -11.00 14.46
C ILE A 17 -12.24 -10.52 13.64
N ALA A 18 -12.11 -10.45 12.31
CA ALA A 18 -13.21 -10.06 11.43
C ALA A 18 -14.43 -10.99 11.57
N SER A 19 -14.18 -12.30 11.68
CA SER A 19 -15.26 -13.29 11.91
C SER A 19 -15.96 -13.09 13.26
N LEU A 20 -15.20 -12.75 14.30
CA LEU A 20 -15.77 -12.46 15.63
C LEU A 20 -16.58 -11.16 15.64
N LEU A 21 -16.11 -10.14 14.94
CA LEU A 21 -16.81 -8.85 14.84
C LEU A 21 -18.07 -8.93 13.97
N ALA A 22 -18.08 -9.81 12.97
CA ALA A 22 -19.26 -10.07 12.14
C ALA A 22 -20.38 -10.77 12.92
N GLY A 23 -20.05 -11.44 14.05
CA GLY A 23 -21.02 -12.20 14.84
C GLY A 23 -21.54 -13.44 14.13
N ASP A 24 -22.53 -14.09 14.74
CA ASP A 24 -23.19 -15.29 14.19
C ASP A 24 -24.27 -14.93 13.15
N ASP A 25 -24.75 -13.68 13.16
CA ASP A 25 -25.77 -13.17 12.23
C ASP A 25 -25.10 -12.60 10.98
N GLN A 26 -24.87 -13.45 9.99
CA GLN A 26 -24.30 -13.09 8.67
C GLN A 26 -25.38 -12.82 7.62
N GLU A 27 -26.63 -12.63 8.02
CA GLU A 27 -27.70 -12.32 7.09
C GLU A 27 -27.38 -11.02 6.32
N GLY A 28 -27.43 -11.11 5.00
CA GLY A 28 -27.08 -9.98 4.12
C GLY A 28 -25.57 -9.78 3.84
N ILE A 29 -24.68 -10.58 4.41
CA ILE A 29 -23.24 -10.52 4.11
C ILE A 29 -22.86 -11.50 3.00
N PHE A 30 -22.51 -10.99 1.82
CA PHE A 30 -22.06 -11.78 0.68
C PHE A 30 -20.54 -11.89 0.65
N GLN A 31 -19.99 -12.96 1.20
CA GLN A 31 -18.53 -13.22 1.17
C GLN A 31 -18.08 -13.75 -0.19
N ASN A 32 -16.81 -13.51 -0.55
CA ASN A 32 -16.22 -13.90 -1.83
C ASN A 32 -17.00 -13.40 -3.05
N CYS A 33 -17.60 -12.22 -2.90
CA CYS A 33 -18.33 -11.54 -3.95
C CYS A 33 -17.63 -10.24 -4.31
N THR A 34 -17.70 -9.87 -5.58
CA THR A 34 -17.23 -8.57 -6.05
C THR A 34 -18.35 -7.84 -6.78
N VAL A 35 -18.55 -6.58 -6.43
CA VAL A 35 -19.38 -5.67 -7.23
C VAL A 35 -18.53 -5.19 -8.39
N TRP A 36 -18.91 -5.53 -9.61
CA TRP A 36 -18.14 -5.16 -10.80
C TRP A 36 -18.80 -4.07 -11.63
N ASP A 37 -20.09 -3.81 -11.39
CA ASP A 37 -20.80 -2.79 -12.12
C ASP A 37 -21.96 -2.17 -11.33
N ILE A 38 -22.32 -0.93 -11.69
CA ILE A 38 -23.54 -0.23 -11.28
C ILE A 38 -24.37 0.02 -12.53
N LEU A 39 -25.60 -0.49 -12.52
CA LEU A 39 -26.52 -0.45 -13.64
C LEU A 39 -27.64 0.59 -13.41
N ALA A 40 -28.34 0.94 -14.48
CA ALA A 40 -29.55 1.77 -14.39
C ALA A 40 -30.58 1.17 -13.41
N GLY A 41 -31.44 2.00 -12.82
CA GLY A 41 -32.44 1.57 -11.85
C GLY A 41 -31.85 1.23 -10.46
N LYS A 42 -30.69 1.83 -10.12
CA LYS A 42 -30.03 1.65 -8.83
C LYS A 42 -29.72 0.17 -8.50
N THR A 43 -29.27 -0.54 -9.50
CA THR A 43 -28.97 -1.97 -9.41
C THR A 43 -27.47 -2.18 -9.49
N ILE A 44 -26.91 -2.98 -8.59
CA ILE A 44 -25.50 -3.41 -8.63
C ILE A 44 -25.39 -4.82 -9.20
N ALA A 45 -24.38 -5.04 -10.04
CA ALA A 45 -24.05 -6.36 -10.57
C ALA A 45 -22.94 -6.97 -9.70
N VAL A 46 -23.21 -8.16 -9.18
CA VAL A 46 -22.34 -8.86 -8.23
C VAL A 46 -21.93 -10.20 -8.83
N LYS A 47 -20.64 -10.52 -8.74
CA LYS A 47 -20.09 -11.82 -9.12
C LYS A 47 -19.60 -12.58 -7.91
N ASN A 48 -20.09 -13.78 -7.71
CA ASN A 48 -19.53 -14.73 -6.74
C ASN A 48 -18.24 -15.34 -7.31
N LEU A 49 -17.13 -15.11 -6.61
CA LEU A 49 -15.79 -15.56 -7.07
C LEU A 49 -15.55 -17.05 -6.87
N ARG A 50 -16.38 -17.75 -6.08
CA ARG A 50 -16.22 -19.20 -5.85
C ARG A 50 -16.86 -20.05 -6.97
N ASN A 51 -18.08 -19.68 -7.39
CA ASN A 51 -18.84 -20.44 -8.37
C ASN A 51 -19.02 -19.73 -9.72
N GLY A 52 -18.58 -18.45 -9.82
CA GLY A 52 -18.70 -17.65 -11.03
C GLY A 52 -20.10 -17.09 -11.30
N GLU A 53 -21.07 -17.36 -10.42
CA GLU A 53 -22.44 -16.87 -10.54
C GLU A 53 -22.52 -15.35 -10.54
N ILE A 54 -23.37 -14.78 -11.38
CA ILE A 54 -23.66 -13.36 -11.44
C ILE A 54 -25.10 -13.15 -10.99
N PHE A 55 -25.31 -12.24 -10.06
CA PHE A 55 -26.61 -11.83 -9.59
C PHE A 55 -26.70 -10.31 -9.43
N TYR A 56 -27.91 -9.82 -9.24
CA TYR A 56 -28.18 -8.39 -9.21
C TYR A 56 -28.88 -8.02 -7.90
N ILE A 57 -28.48 -6.88 -7.32
CA ILE A 57 -29.11 -6.34 -6.11
C ILE A 57 -29.59 -4.94 -6.42
N SER A 58 -30.88 -4.71 -6.24
CA SER A 58 -31.49 -3.36 -6.28
C SER A 58 -31.41 -2.73 -4.90
N CYS A 59 -31.07 -1.44 -4.83
CA CYS A 59 -30.93 -0.72 -3.58
C CYS A 59 -31.39 0.75 -3.70
N ASP A 60 -32.03 1.27 -2.67
CA ASP A 60 -32.41 2.69 -2.63
C ASP A 60 -31.20 3.60 -2.39
N LYS A 61 -30.26 3.12 -1.61
CA LYS A 61 -29.01 3.81 -1.24
C LYS A 61 -27.83 2.85 -1.37
N LEU A 62 -26.73 3.33 -1.93
CA LEU A 62 -25.49 2.58 -2.09
C LEU A 62 -24.35 3.30 -1.33
N VAL A 63 -23.71 2.59 -0.43
CA VAL A 63 -22.47 3.05 0.21
C VAL A 63 -21.31 2.26 -0.41
N VAL A 64 -20.36 2.96 -1.02
CA VAL A 64 -19.17 2.36 -1.60
C VAL A 64 -17.99 2.57 -0.64
N ALA A 65 -17.49 1.47 -0.09
CA ALA A 65 -16.35 1.45 0.83
C ALA A 65 -15.25 0.53 0.28
N ALA A 66 -14.86 0.77 -0.98
CA ALA A 66 -13.94 -0.09 -1.74
C ALA A 66 -12.46 0.03 -1.32
N GLY A 67 -12.16 0.91 -0.34
CA GLY A 67 -10.80 1.13 0.13
C GLY A 67 -10.00 2.05 -0.80
N ALA A 68 -8.70 1.82 -0.87
CA ALA A 68 -7.77 2.67 -1.58
C ALA A 68 -6.74 1.84 -2.37
N ILE A 69 -6.20 2.44 -3.41
CA ILE A 69 -5.12 1.89 -4.24
C ILE A 69 -3.82 2.66 -3.97
N PRO A 70 -2.65 2.00 -4.02
CA PRO A 70 -1.37 2.68 -3.88
C PRO A 70 -1.13 3.69 -5.00
N LEU A 71 -0.58 4.85 -4.66
CA LEU A 71 0.00 5.76 -5.63
C LEU A 71 1.36 5.22 -6.05
N LEU A 72 1.59 5.17 -7.35
CA LEU A 72 2.84 4.71 -7.96
C LEU A 72 3.55 5.91 -8.56
N PRO A 73 4.69 6.35 -8.01
CA PRO A 73 5.54 7.32 -8.66
C PRO A 73 6.13 6.72 -9.94
N VAL A 74 6.31 7.54 -10.95
CA VAL A 74 6.93 7.13 -12.23
C VAL A 74 8.44 7.40 -12.13
N PHE A 75 9.24 6.37 -12.36
CA PHE A 75 10.70 6.43 -12.41
C PHE A 75 11.25 5.36 -13.37
N ALA A 76 12.51 5.46 -13.75
CA ALA A 76 13.08 4.49 -14.68
C ALA A 76 13.14 3.08 -14.07
N ASN A 77 12.75 2.07 -14.86
CA ASN A 77 12.73 0.65 -14.47
C ASN A 77 11.81 0.33 -13.29
N ASP A 78 10.66 1.01 -13.18
CA ASP A 78 9.69 0.82 -12.11
C ASP A 78 8.98 -0.55 -12.14
N ASP A 79 9.12 -1.28 -13.25
CA ASP A 79 8.60 -2.63 -13.49
C ASP A 79 9.58 -3.76 -13.10
N LEU A 80 10.79 -3.44 -12.68
CA LEU A 80 11.77 -4.46 -12.29
C LEU A 80 11.31 -5.29 -11.09
N PRO A 81 11.51 -6.63 -11.12
CA PRO A 81 11.36 -7.46 -9.92
C PRO A 81 12.23 -6.94 -8.77
N GLY A 82 11.60 -6.66 -7.64
CA GLY A 82 12.20 -5.98 -6.50
C GLY A 82 11.61 -4.59 -6.26
N VAL A 83 10.81 -4.05 -7.18
CA VAL A 83 9.99 -2.85 -6.97
C VAL A 83 8.58 -3.29 -6.61
N TYR A 84 8.16 -3.01 -5.38
CA TYR A 84 6.82 -3.41 -4.90
C TYR A 84 6.20 -2.33 -4.03
N THR A 85 4.87 -2.27 -4.05
CA THR A 85 4.12 -1.41 -3.13
C THR A 85 4.13 -1.96 -1.70
N ALA A 86 3.94 -1.09 -0.72
CA ALA A 86 3.81 -1.47 0.69
C ALA A 86 2.75 -2.56 0.92
N ALA A 87 1.65 -2.52 0.19
CA ALA A 87 0.58 -3.51 0.30
C ALA A 87 1.07 -4.92 -0.08
N VAL A 88 1.86 -5.03 -1.16
CA VAL A 88 2.46 -6.31 -1.58
C VAL A 88 3.50 -6.76 -0.56
N VAL A 89 4.41 -5.85 -0.15
CA VAL A 89 5.46 -6.15 0.84
C VAL A 89 4.86 -6.65 2.16
N GLN A 90 3.85 -5.96 2.69
CA GLN A 90 3.17 -6.37 3.93
C GLN A 90 2.43 -7.69 3.78
N LYS A 91 1.71 -7.90 2.67
CA LYS A 91 1.02 -9.17 2.42
C LYS A 91 1.98 -10.33 2.40
N MET A 92 3.07 -10.23 1.63
CA MET A 92 4.07 -11.29 1.52
C MET A 92 4.75 -11.56 2.87
N MET A 93 5.13 -10.52 3.58
CA MET A 93 5.82 -10.66 4.86
C MET A 93 4.90 -11.19 5.98
N ASN A 94 3.69 -10.61 6.14
CA ASN A 94 2.83 -10.90 7.30
C ASN A 94 1.89 -12.10 7.07
N ARG A 95 1.56 -12.40 5.82
CA ARG A 95 0.62 -13.48 5.49
C ARG A 95 1.34 -14.70 4.91
N GLU A 96 2.21 -14.46 3.94
CA GLU A 96 2.93 -15.53 3.24
C GLU A 96 4.29 -15.85 3.90
N LEU A 97 4.66 -15.13 4.98
CA LEU A 97 5.91 -15.29 5.76
C LEU A 97 7.16 -15.25 4.88
N THR A 98 7.12 -14.45 3.82
CA THR A 98 8.17 -14.36 2.79
C THR A 98 8.70 -12.94 2.70
N LEU A 99 10.04 -12.78 2.84
CA LEU A 99 10.74 -11.53 2.55
C LEU A 99 11.04 -11.44 1.06
N LEU A 100 10.62 -10.31 0.43
CA LEU A 100 10.87 -10.05 -0.99
C LEU A 100 12.27 -9.55 -1.29
N GLY A 101 13.00 -9.10 -0.27
CA GLY A 101 14.38 -8.65 -0.34
C GLY A 101 14.95 -8.45 1.05
N LYS A 102 16.30 -8.36 1.13
CA LYS A 102 17.04 -8.21 2.38
C LYS A 102 17.59 -6.80 2.60
N HIS A 103 17.80 -6.04 1.53
CA HIS A 103 18.36 -4.68 1.58
C HIS A 103 17.36 -3.72 0.95
N VAL A 104 16.70 -2.93 1.79
CA VAL A 104 15.48 -2.22 1.41
C VAL A 104 15.72 -0.72 1.34
N LEU A 105 15.26 -0.10 0.26
CA LEU A 105 14.99 1.33 0.19
C LEU A 105 13.47 1.53 0.28
N THR A 106 13.00 2.30 1.26
CA THR A 106 11.60 2.68 1.36
C THR A 106 11.41 4.09 0.77
N VAL A 107 10.40 4.24 -0.09
CA VAL A 107 10.04 5.50 -0.75
C VAL A 107 8.73 6.01 -0.18
N GLY A 108 8.80 7.13 0.54
CA GLY A 108 7.70 7.77 1.26
C GLY A 108 7.86 7.66 2.78
N ALA A 109 8.01 8.81 3.46
CA ALA A 109 8.15 8.93 4.91
C ALA A 109 6.82 9.30 5.58
N GLY A 110 5.75 8.60 5.22
CA GLY A 110 4.47 8.63 5.91
C GLY A 110 4.31 7.44 6.86
N ASN A 111 3.15 7.34 7.52
CA ASN A 111 2.86 6.25 8.47
C ASN A 111 3.08 4.85 7.89
N ILE A 112 2.66 4.62 6.63
CA ILE A 112 2.83 3.33 5.96
C ILE A 112 4.31 3.02 5.75
N GLY A 113 5.10 4.01 5.32
CA GLY A 113 6.55 3.86 5.14
C GLY A 113 7.26 3.49 6.44
N TYR A 114 6.90 4.13 7.54
CA TYR A 114 7.46 3.81 8.86
C TYR A 114 7.05 2.42 9.33
N LEU A 115 5.75 2.09 9.26
CA LEU A 115 5.24 0.80 9.72
C LEU A 115 5.83 -0.37 8.93
N THR A 116 5.88 -0.26 7.59
CA THR A 116 6.48 -1.32 6.78
C THR A 116 7.97 -1.46 7.00
N SER A 117 8.71 -0.35 7.13
CA SER A 117 10.15 -0.37 7.44
C SER A 117 10.44 -0.97 8.81
N TYR A 118 9.61 -0.65 9.81
CA TYR A 118 9.70 -1.27 11.13
C TYR A 118 9.47 -2.79 11.06
N GLN A 119 8.42 -3.23 10.38
CA GLN A 119 8.11 -4.66 10.22
C GLN A 119 9.18 -5.41 9.42
N LEU A 120 9.69 -4.81 8.33
CA LEU A 120 10.80 -5.35 7.55
C LEU A 120 12.05 -5.56 8.43
N ARG A 121 12.35 -4.58 9.28
CA ARG A 121 13.47 -4.68 10.21
C ARG A 121 13.27 -5.80 11.24
N GLN A 122 12.06 -5.96 11.77
CA GLN A 122 11.71 -7.07 12.68
C GLN A 122 11.80 -8.43 11.98
N ALA A 123 11.46 -8.50 10.69
CA ALA A 123 11.55 -9.71 9.88
C ALA A 123 13.00 -10.03 9.42
N GLY A 124 13.98 -9.23 9.82
CA GLY A 124 15.41 -9.46 9.55
C GLY A 124 15.95 -8.76 8.29
N ALA A 125 15.16 -7.94 7.61
CA ALA A 125 15.65 -7.12 6.51
C ALA A 125 16.48 -5.93 7.03
N ASN A 126 17.44 -5.49 6.21
CA ASN A 126 18.21 -4.27 6.43
C ASN A 126 17.61 -3.10 5.65
N VAL A 127 16.81 -2.29 6.31
CA VAL A 127 16.27 -1.05 5.70
C VAL A 127 17.39 -0.01 5.67
N LYS A 128 17.91 0.29 4.49
CA LYS A 128 19.04 1.19 4.26
C LYS A 128 18.68 2.64 4.51
N ALA A 129 17.50 3.05 4.04
CA ALA A 129 16.94 4.38 4.26
C ALA A 129 15.44 4.40 3.96
N ILE A 130 14.78 5.42 4.49
CA ILE A 130 13.47 5.90 4.05
C ILE A 130 13.72 7.24 3.38
N ILE A 131 13.30 7.40 2.13
CA ILE A 131 13.40 8.68 1.41
C ILE A 131 12.02 9.34 1.30
N GLU A 132 12.00 10.68 1.31
CA GLU A 132 10.79 11.49 1.19
C GLU A 132 11.07 12.67 0.25
N ALA A 133 10.19 12.85 -0.74
CA ALA A 133 10.34 13.93 -1.72
C ALA A 133 10.05 15.32 -1.11
N LEU A 134 9.19 15.39 -0.13
CA LEU A 134 8.91 16.63 0.59
C LEU A 134 10.07 17.02 1.50
N PRO A 135 10.22 18.34 1.80
CA PRO A 135 11.29 18.83 2.69
C PRO A 135 11.10 18.42 4.15
N ALA A 136 9.91 17.95 4.51
CA ALA A 136 9.56 17.52 5.86
C ALA A 136 8.98 16.11 5.84
N GLU A 137 9.15 15.40 6.96
CA GLU A 137 8.56 14.09 7.19
C GLU A 137 7.03 14.19 7.32
N GLY A 138 6.33 13.20 6.79
CA GLY A 138 4.91 13.00 7.02
C GLY A 138 4.61 12.06 8.19
N GLY A 139 3.32 11.80 8.42
CA GLY A 139 2.88 10.83 9.40
C GLY A 139 3.00 11.28 10.87
N PHE A 140 2.82 10.33 11.77
CA PHE A 140 2.88 10.59 13.22
C PHE A 140 4.31 10.50 13.75
N PRO A 141 4.76 11.47 14.58
CA PRO A 141 6.13 11.48 15.14
C PRO A 141 6.50 10.18 15.86
N VAL A 142 5.55 9.56 16.57
CA VAL A 142 5.77 8.29 17.28
C VAL A 142 6.20 7.16 16.33
N GLN A 143 5.73 7.14 15.08
CA GLN A 143 6.12 6.14 14.10
C GLN A 143 7.51 6.43 13.53
N ALA A 144 7.80 7.70 13.24
CA ALA A 144 9.14 8.13 12.84
C ALA A 144 10.19 7.79 13.91
N ASP A 145 9.89 8.03 15.19
CA ASP A 145 10.79 7.72 16.30
C ASP A 145 11.03 6.21 16.48
N ARG A 146 10.05 5.38 16.15
CA ARG A 146 10.25 3.91 16.16
C ARG A 146 11.32 3.49 15.17
N VAL A 147 11.28 3.99 13.94
CA VAL A 147 12.26 3.62 12.91
C VAL A 147 13.62 4.24 13.19
N ARG A 148 13.70 5.46 13.74
CA ARG A 148 14.95 6.09 14.18
C ARG A 148 15.64 5.29 15.27
N ARG A 149 14.90 4.77 16.26
CA ARG A 149 15.45 3.91 17.31
C ARG A 149 16.05 2.62 16.78
N LEU A 150 15.62 2.17 15.62
CA LEU A 150 16.20 1.01 14.91
C LEU A 150 17.41 1.39 14.04
N GLY A 151 17.84 2.66 14.06
CA GLY A 151 18.96 3.16 13.27
C GLY A 151 18.62 3.33 11.77
N ILE A 152 17.34 3.41 11.40
CA ILE A 152 16.93 3.61 10.02
C ILE A 152 16.93 5.12 9.72
N PRO A 153 17.77 5.61 8.79
CA PRO A 153 17.80 7.01 8.41
C PRO A 153 16.55 7.40 7.62
N ILE A 154 16.01 8.59 7.92
CA ILE A 154 14.93 9.24 7.16
C ILE A 154 15.56 10.41 6.43
N LEU A 155 15.50 10.42 5.11
CA LEU A 155 16.12 11.41 4.23
C LEU A 155 15.01 12.18 3.52
N THR A 156 14.75 13.42 3.95
CA THR A 156 13.77 14.31 3.31
C THR A 156 14.38 15.06 2.13
N GLY A 157 13.54 15.63 1.27
CA GLY A 157 13.98 16.29 0.04
C GLY A 157 14.73 15.35 -0.90
N LYS A 158 14.33 14.07 -0.97
CA LYS A 158 14.94 13.06 -1.84
C LYS A 158 13.89 12.34 -2.67
N ILE A 159 14.14 12.21 -3.96
CA ILE A 159 13.27 11.53 -4.92
C ILE A 159 13.99 10.34 -5.55
N LEU A 160 13.26 9.28 -5.84
CA LEU A 160 13.73 8.12 -6.60
C LEU A 160 13.67 8.43 -8.09
N LEU A 161 14.76 8.22 -8.82
CA LEU A 161 14.85 8.43 -10.27
C LEU A 161 14.85 7.12 -11.06
N GLU A 162 15.51 6.09 -10.51
CA GLU A 162 15.73 4.85 -11.23
C GLU A 162 15.90 3.68 -10.25
N ALA A 163 15.29 2.54 -10.59
CA ALA A 163 15.66 1.25 -10.04
C ALA A 163 16.79 0.65 -10.90
N VAL A 164 17.97 0.47 -10.32
CA VAL A 164 19.14 -0.01 -11.04
C VAL A 164 19.07 -1.52 -11.19
N PRO A 165 19.10 -2.07 -12.42
CA PRO A 165 19.04 -3.49 -12.63
C PRO A 165 20.32 -4.21 -12.17
N SER A 166 20.18 -5.47 -11.80
CA SER A 166 21.31 -6.38 -11.60
C SER A 166 22.06 -6.63 -12.92
N PRO A 167 23.29 -7.14 -12.90
CA PRO A 167 24.08 -7.38 -14.11
C PRO A 167 23.39 -8.27 -15.16
N ASP A 168 22.50 -9.16 -14.73
CA ASP A 168 21.69 -10.01 -15.60
C ASP A 168 20.35 -9.36 -16.02
N GLY A 169 20.08 -8.13 -15.57
CA GLY A 169 18.86 -7.35 -15.89
C GLY A 169 17.57 -7.85 -15.27
N LYS A 170 17.62 -8.85 -14.38
CA LYS A 170 16.40 -9.56 -13.94
C LYS A 170 15.74 -9.01 -12.67
N ARG A 171 16.44 -8.18 -11.92
CA ARG A 171 15.96 -7.68 -10.63
C ARG A 171 16.66 -6.40 -10.22
N VAL A 172 16.15 -5.75 -9.20
CA VAL A 172 16.80 -4.59 -8.58
C VAL A 172 18.10 -4.99 -7.90
N SER A 173 19.15 -4.18 -8.08
CA SER A 173 20.44 -4.28 -7.37
C SER A 173 20.89 -2.95 -6.76
N GLY A 174 20.18 -1.86 -7.06
CA GLY A 174 20.47 -0.52 -6.57
C GLY A 174 19.35 0.45 -6.89
N ALA A 175 19.57 1.71 -6.55
CA ALA A 175 18.63 2.79 -6.83
C ALA A 175 19.39 4.09 -7.07
N VAL A 176 18.97 4.92 -8.03
CA VAL A 176 19.42 6.29 -8.19
C VAL A 176 18.40 7.21 -7.54
N ILE A 177 18.87 8.04 -6.61
CA ILE A 177 18.09 9.08 -5.97
C ILE A 177 18.68 10.45 -6.26
N ALA A 178 17.88 11.51 -6.17
CA ALA A 178 18.37 12.89 -6.27
C ALA A 178 17.74 13.76 -5.19
N ASP A 179 18.23 14.98 -5.05
CA ASP A 179 17.55 16.01 -4.29
C ASP A 179 16.24 16.37 -4.99
N ALA A 180 15.22 16.69 -4.23
CA ALA A 180 13.91 17.04 -4.73
C ALA A 180 13.55 18.48 -4.35
N ASP A 181 13.07 19.23 -5.33
CA ASP A 181 12.38 20.50 -5.13
C ASP A 181 10.99 20.39 -5.75
N ASN A 182 9.96 20.55 -4.91
CA ASN A 182 8.55 20.46 -5.32
C ASN A 182 8.25 19.21 -6.20
N PHE A 183 8.71 18.04 -5.75
CA PHE A 183 8.62 16.74 -6.46
C PHE A 183 9.39 16.67 -7.80
N GLN A 184 10.23 17.68 -8.12
CA GLN A 184 11.09 17.63 -9.29
C GLN A 184 12.52 17.31 -8.86
N PRO A 185 13.24 16.46 -9.59
CA PRO A 185 14.65 16.21 -9.29
C PRO A 185 15.51 17.44 -9.56
N VAL A 186 16.43 17.72 -8.65
CA VAL A 186 17.45 18.77 -8.85
C VAL A 186 18.61 18.17 -9.64
N PRO A 187 18.88 18.66 -10.87
CA PRO A 187 19.94 18.13 -11.70
C PRO A 187 21.33 18.26 -11.05
N GLY A 188 22.18 17.24 -11.23
CA GLY A 188 23.55 17.21 -10.70
C GLY A 188 23.64 16.76 -9.23
N THR A 189 22.53 16.32 -8.64
CA THR A 189 22.49 15.79 -7.26
C THR A 189 22.26 14.29 -7.21
N GLU A 190 22.31 13.64 -8.37
CA GLU A 190 22.06 12.20 -8.50
C GLU A 190 23.06 11.38 -7.71
N LYS A 191 22.55 10.43 -6.95
CA LYS A 191 23.35 9.55 -6.11
C LYS A 191 22.94 8.10 -6.30
N LEU A 192 23.90 7.27 -6.66
CA LEU A 192 23.74 5.82 -6.73
C LEU A 192 23.80 5.20 -5.33
N LEU A 193 22.74 4.47 -4.96
CA LEU A 193 22.70 3.59 -3.80
C LEU A 193 22.85 2.14 -4.29
N THR A 194 23.95 1.50 -3.92
CA THR A 194 24.22 0.10 -4.29
C THR A 194 23.73 -0.87 -3.23
N GLY A 195 23.55 -2.13 -3.64
CA GLY A 195 23.16 -3.21 -2.75
C GLY A 195 21.73 -3.04 -2.18
N ILE A 196 20.83 -2.52 -3.00
CA ILE A 196 19.38 -2.49 -2.76
C ILE A 196 18.76 -3.61 -3.59
N ASP A 197 18.06 -4.52 -2.97
CA ASP A 197 17.37 -5.64 -3.64
C ASP A 197 15.83 -5.57 -3.49
N LEU A 198 15.34 -4.57 -2.74
CA LEU A 198 13.91 -4.26 -2.59
C LEU A 198 13.70 -2.75 -2.51
N ILE A 199 12.87 -2.21 -3.39
CA ILE A 199 12.32 -0.86 -3.32
C ILE A 199 10.87 -0.98 -2.87
N ASN A 200 10.59 -0.48 -1.65
CA ASN A 200 9.29 -0.52 -1.01
C ASN A 200 8.57 0.83 -1.21
N ILE A 201 7.58 0.87 -2.11
CA ILE A 201 6.86 2.10 -2.49
C ILE A 201 5.74 2.38 -1.50
N CYS A 202 5.84 3.50 -0.79
CA CYS A 202 4.91 4.01 0.21
C CYS A 202 4.49 5.47 -0.09
N ALA A 203 4.36 5.82 -1.38
CA ALA A 203 4.17 7.20 -1.85
C ALA A 203 2.74 7.75 -1.66
N GLY A 204 1.89 7.05 -0.93
CA GLY A 204 0.53 7.47 -0.65
C GLY A 204 -0.54 6.51 -1.19
N LEU A 205 -1.79 6.87 -0.94
CA LEU A 205 -2.97 6.11 -1.33
C LEU A 205 -3.97 7.05 -2.02
N ALA A 206 -4.65 6.54 -3.04
CA ALA A 206 -5.80 7.19 -3.65
C ALA A 206 -7.06 6.35 -3.40
N PRO A 207 -8.23 6.94 -3.16
CA PRO A 207 -9.47 6.20 -3.05
C PRO A 207 -9.74 5.36 -4.30
N ASP A 208 -10.17 4.10 -4.14
CA ASP A 208 -10.65 3.32 -5.28
C ASP A 208 -12.08 3.74 -5.63
N ASN A 209 -12.18 4.77 -6.45
CA ASN A 209 -13.43 5.43 -6.82
C ASN A 209 -14.00 4.98 -8.19
N LYS A 210 -13.51 3.87 -8.76
CA LYS A 210 -13.95 3.41 -10.09
C LYS A 210 -15.46 3.19 -10.17
N LEU A 211 -16.03 2.52 -9.15
CA LEU A 211 -17.47 2.32 -9.05
C LEU A 211 -18.22 3.63 -8.79
N LEU A 212 -17.67 4.54 -7.99
CA LEU A 212 -18.29 5.83 -7.71
C LEU A 212 -18.39 6.71 -8.97
N ARG A 213 -17.35 6.73 -9.81
CA ARG A 213 -17.40 7.50 -11.09
C ARG A 213 -18.54 7.03 -11.97
N LYS A 214 -18.76 5.73 -12.06
CA LYS A 214 -19.89 5.17 -12.80
C LYS A 214 -21.22 5.43 -12.10
N GLY A 215 -21.27 5.34 -10.79
CA GLY A 215 -22.44 5.65 -9.98
C GLY A 215 -22.91 7.10 -10.11
N ARG A 216 -21.99 8.05 -10.28
CA ARG A 216 -22.29 9.47 -10.50
C ARG A 216 -23.24 9.69 -11.68
N GLU A 217 -22.97 9.03 -12.79
CA GLU A 217 -23.79 9.14 -14.01
C GLU A 217 -25.18 8.53 -13.82
N ILE A 218 -25.27 7.45 -13.02
CA ILE A 218 -26.51 6.67 -12.86
C ILE A 218 -27.40 7.22 -11.75
N PHE A 219 -26.79 7.62 -10.62
CA PHE A 219 -27.52 8.12 -9.44
C PHE A 219 -27.68 9.64 -9.43
N GLY A 220 -27.01 10.36 -10.31
CA GLY A 220 -27.07 11.82 -10.42
C GLY A 220 -26.53 12.56 -9.18
N VAL A 221 -25.60 11.94 -8.44
CA VAL A 221 -25.00 12.51 -7.22
C VAL A 221 -23.56 12.90 -7.46
N ASP A 222 -23.12 14.01 -6.88
CA ASP A 222 -21.71 14.36 -6.88
C ASP A 222 -20.97 13.44 -5.91
N CYS A 223 -19.99 12.69 -6.44
CA CYS A 223 -19.13 11.84 -5.67
C CYS A 223 -17.84 12.62 -5.34
N TYR A 224 -17.64 12.89 -4.07
CA TYR A 224 -16.38 13.45 -3.54
C TYR A 224 -15.54 12.30 -3.00
N GLY A 225 -14.31 12.16 -3.47
CA GLY A 225 -13.33 11.20 -3.00
C GLY A 225 -12.11 11.91 -2.43
#